data_af879f5e13fc81d123c620b83729c2e3
#
_entry.id   af879f5e13fc81d123c620b83729c2e3
#
_cell.length_a   1.000
_cell.length_b   1.000
_cell.length_c   1.000
_cell.angle_alpha   90.00
_cell.angle_beta   90.00
_cell.angle_gamma   90.00
#
_symmetry.space_group_name_H-M   'P 1'
#
loop_
_entity.id
_entity.type
_entity.pdbx_description
1 polymer ?
#
loop_
_entity_poly.entity_id
_entity_poly.type
_entity_poly.pdbx_seq_one_letter_code
_entity_poly.pdbx_strand_id
1 'polypeptide(L)' 'MIKKFKSPVDGLEFIYQIVNGNLEYKIEGTDWQDFIPEDKRAYSDYEYKEFVSLLEGNWNELFT' A
#
# COMPACT_ATOMS: atom_id res chain seq x y z
N MET A 1 -2.65 -8.19 -9.69
CA MET A 1 -2.17 -8.97 -8.53
C MET A 1 -2.64 -8.29 -7.26
N ILE A 2 -3.19 -9.05 -6.33
CA ILE A 2 -3.68 -8.52 -5.06
C ILE A 2 -2.86 -9.13 -3.93
N LYS A 3 -2.38 -8.27 -3.03
CA LYS A 3 -1.62 -8.68 -1.86
C LYS A 3 -2.23 -8.03 -0.62
N LYS A 4 -2.17 -8.74 0.50
CA LYS A 4 -2.62 -8.22 1.79
C LYS A 4 -1.42 -7.93 2.68
N PHE A 5 -1.51 -6.87 3.43
CA PHE A 5 -0.48 -6.47 4.37
C PHE A 5 -1.12 -5.94 5.65
N LYS A 6 -0.66 -6.42 6.79
CA LYS A 6 -1.16 -5.95 8.08
C LYS A 6 -0.21 -4.89 8.63
N SER A 7 -0.74 -3.69 8.88
CA SER A 7 0.07 -2.60 9.40
C SER A 7 0.56 -2.94 10.81
N PRO A 8 1.86 -2.84 11.08
CA PRO A 8 2.38 -3.07 12.44
C PRO A 8 2.08 -1.93 13.40
N VAL A 9 1.64 -0.77 12.89
CA VAL A 9 1.39 0.40 13.72
C VAL A 9 0.04 0.34 14.40
N ASP A 10 -1.00 0.00 13.63
CA ASP A 10 -2.37 0.02 14.14
C ASP A 10 -3.11 -1.31 13.99
N GLY A 11 -2.45 -2.30 13.43
CA GLY A 11 -3.03 -3.63 13.26
C GLY A 11 -4.06 -3.74 12.14
N LEU A 12 -4.22 -2.70 11.34
CA LEU A 12 -5.13 -2.73 10.20
C LEU A 12 -4.53 -3.56 9.06
N GLU A 13 -5.38 -4.26 8.35
CA GLU A 13 -4.96 -4.99 7.15
C GLU A 13 -5.21 -4.14 5.92
N PHE A 14 -4.12 -3.80 5.23
CA PHE A 14 -4.19 -3.13 3.94
C PHE A 14 -4.17 -4.16 2.83
N ILE A 15 -4.99 -3.92 1.82
CA ILE A 15 -5.03 -4.74 0.61
C ILE A 15 -4.50 -3.88 -0.53
N TYR A 16 -3.52 -4.41 -1.27
CA TYR A 16 -2.88 -3.67 -2.35
C TYR A 16 -3.09 -4.36 -3.69
N GLN A 17 -3.20 -3.58 -4.75
CA GLN A 17 -3.18 -4.11 -6.11
C GLN A 17 -2.43 -3.14 -7.03
N ILE A 18 -1.83 -3.70 -8.07
CA ILE A 18 -1.20 -2.90 -9.13
C ILE A 18 -2.08 -3.00 -10.36
N VAL A 19 -2.55 -1.85 -10.85
CA VAL A 19 -3.41 -1.77 -12.03
C VAL A 19 -2.78 -0.76 -13.00
N ASN A 20 -2.39 -1.24 -14.17
CA ASN A 20 -1.76 -0.40 -15.20
C ASN A 20 -0.56 0.39 -14.67
N GLY A 21 0.25 -0.24 -13.82
CA GLY A 21 1.42 0.42 -13.25
C GLY A 21 1.13 1.35 -12.08
N ASN A 22 -0.11 1.48 -11.67
CA ASN A 22 -0.51 2.31 -10.53
C ASN A 22 -0.83 1.43 -9.33
N LEU A 23 -0.38 1.86 -8.16
CA LEU A 23 -0.70 1.18 -6.91
C LEU A 23 -2.02 1.69 -6.38
N GLU A 24 -2.92 0.76 -6.08
CA GLU A 24 -4.15 1.04 -5.38
C GLU A 24 -4.14 0.31 -4.05
N TYR A 25 -4.78 0.88 -3.07
CA TYR A 25 -4.85 0.29 -1.73
C TYR A 25 -6.21 0.53 -1.11
N LYS A 26 -6.53 -0.31 -0.14
CA LYS A 26 -7.72 -0.11 0.70
C LYS A 26 -7.57 -0.87 2.01
N ILE A 27 -8.37 -0.47 3.00
CA ILE A 27 -8.61 -1.28 4.18
C ILE A 27 -9.84 -2.15 3.86
N GLU A 28 -9.83 -3.39 4.32
CA GLU A 28 -10.94 -4.30 4.04
C GLU A 28 -12.28 -3.66 4.44
N GLY A 29 -13.25 -3.74 3.54
CA GLY A 29 -14.56 -3.12 3.72
C GLY A 29 -14.67 -1.70 3.21
N THR A 30 -13.60 -1.14 2.66
CA THR A 30 -13.61 0.21 2.09
C THR A 30 -13.35 0.16 0.59
N ASP A 31 -13.49 1.30 -0.08
CA ASP A 31 -13.24 1.39 -1.52
C ASP A 31 -11.75 1.54 -1.83
N TRP A 32 -11.36 1.11 -3.02
CA TRP A 32 -9.98 1.28 -3.50
C TRP A 32 -9.61 2.76 -3.59
N GLN A 33 -8.39 3.09 -3.17
CA GLN A 33 -7.83 4.42 -3.26
C GLN A 33 -6.50 4.35 -4.02
N ASP A 34 -6.22 5.37 -4.82
CA ASP A 34 -4.97 5.44 -5.56
C ASP A 34 -3.87 5.98 -4.66
N PHE A 35 -2.69 5.36 -4.75
CA PHE A 35 -1.50 5.95 -4.16
C PHE A 35 -0.93 6.99 -5.11
N ILE A 36 -0.79 8.22 -4.62
CA ILE A 36 -0.27 9.35 -5.39
C ILE A 36 1.09 9.74 -4.80
N PRO A 37 2.22 9.30 -5.42
CA PRO A 37 3.55 9.54 -4.84
C PRO A 37 3.89 11.01 -4.67
N GLU A 38 3.31 11.88 -5.49
CA GLU A 38 3.56 13.31 -5.44
C GLU A 38 2.94 13.97 -4.22
N ASP A 39 1.96 13.32 -3.60
CA ASP A 39 1.23 13.88 -2.46
C ASP A 39 1.67 13.21 -1.15
N LYS A 40 2.91 13.45 -0.77
CA LYS A 40 3.48 12.85 0.44
C LYS A 40 2.69 13.19 1.71
N ARG A 41 2.01 14.32 1.73
CA ARG A 41 1.30 14.79 2.91
C ARG A 41 0.08 13.93 3.25
N ALA A 42 -0.44 13.21 2.27
CA ALA A 42 -1.60 12.35 2.46
C ALA A 42 -1.28 11.08 3.24
N TYR A 43 -0.01 10.79 3.46
CA TYR A 43 0.45 9.51 4.03
C TYR A 43 1.40 9.75 5.18
N SER A 44 1.42 8.81 6.14
CA SER A 44 2.48 8.79 7.15
C SER A 44 3.80 8.37 6.48
N ASP A 45 4.94 8.64 7.13
CA ASP A 45 6.24 8.25 6.61
C ASP A 45 6.31 6.75 6.39
N TYR A 46 5.75 5.98 7.31
CA TYR A 46 5.76 4.54 7.22
C TYR A 46 4.93 4.05 6.04
N GLU A 47 3.72 4.56 5.89
CA GLU A 47 2.85 4.21 4.77
C GLU A 47 3.47 4.57 3.43
N TYR A 48 4.05 5.75 3.34
CA TYR A 48 4.67 6.20 2.10
C TYR A 48 5.80 5.26 1.67
N LYS A 49 6.66 4.89 2.61
CA LYS A 49 7.76 3.97 2.32
C LYS A 49 7.27 2.61 1.86
N GLU A 50 6.22 2.09 2.48
CA GLU A 50 5.63 0.83 2.06
C GLU A 50 5.09 0.90 0.65
N PHE A 51 4.34 1.95 0.34
CA PHE A 51 3.75 2.10 -0.99
C PHE A 51 4.82 2.20 -2.06
N VAL A 52 5.87 2.97 -1.82
CA VAL A 52 6.99 3.09 -2.76
C VAL A 52 7.68 1.74 -2.95
N SER A 53 7.92 1.01 -1.88
CA SER A 53 8.53 -0.32 -1.96
C SER A 53 7.69 -1.28 -2.78
N LEU A 54 6.38 -1.24 -2.62
CA LEU A 54 5.47 -2.07 -3.40
C LEU A 54 5.54 -1.74 -4.90
N LEU A 55 5.57 -0.45 -5.23
CA LEU A 55 5.71 -0.02 -6.61
C LEU A 55 7.03 -0.46 -7.23
N GLU A 56 8.09 -0.55 -6.42
CA GLU A 56 9.40 -1.02 -6.86
C GLU A 56 9.50 -2.54 -6.94
N GLY A 57 8.44 -3.25 -6.57
CA GLY A 57 8.39 -4.70 -6.67
C GLY A 57 8.86 -5.46 -5.44
N ASN A 58 9.02 -4.80 -4.30
CA ASN A 58 9.55 -5.41 -3.09
C ASN A 58 8.45 -6.07 -2.23
N TRP A 59 7.55 -6.80 -2.88
CA TRP A 59 6.40 -7.40 -2.22
C TRP A 59 6.80 -8.43 -1.15
N ASN A 60 7.85 -9.20 -1.42
CA ASN A 60 8.25 -10.28 -0.52
C ASN A 60 8.71 -9.78 0.85
N GLU A 61 9.31 -8.60 0.90
CA GLU A 61 9.78 -8.03 2.16
C GLU A 61 8.64 -7.64 3.09
N LEU A 62 7.50 -7.26 2.51
CA LEU A 62 6.37 -6.76 3.27
C LEU A 62 5.38 -7.85 3.66
N PHE A 63 5.37 -8.98 2.94
CA PHE A 63 4.36 -10.02 3.13
C PHE A 63 4.94 -11.35 3.62
N THR A 64 6.12 -11.32 4.18
CA THR A 64 6.74 -12.50 4.79
C THR A 64 6.40 -12.68 6.29
#